data_cc855a972ebd9c827180c545d3e7d6b3
#
_entry.id   cc855a972ebd9c827180c545d3e7d6b3
#
_cell.length_a   1.000
_cell.length_b   1.000
_cell.length_c   1.000
_cell.angle_alpha   90.00
_cell.angle_beta   90.00
_cell.angle_gamma   90.00
#
_symmetry.space_group_name_H-M   'P 1'
#
loop_
_entity.id
_entity.type
_entity.pdbx_description
1 polymer ?
#
loop_
_entity_poly.entity_id
_entity_poly.type
_entity_poly.pdbx_seq_one_letter_code
_entity_poly.pdbx_strand_id
1 'polypeptide(L)'
;FGEMQRIEGKDGAVVFISPGVSSMGEPFASRAARDRLFRDTIVYLTCVHEIGHALGLSHTSNFDDIMYYFGYGGDLEAYFLRYRTNLQARNDIPRFSGISPNDIAVLKKLH
;
A
#
# COMPACT_ATOMS: atom_id res chain seq x y z
N PHE A 1 10.07 -0.79 4.07
CA PHE A 1 9.82 -0.65 2.64
C PHE A 1 9.22 0.71 2.29
N GLY A 2 8.33 1.22 3.12
CA GLY A 2 7.78 2.56 2.95
C GLY A 2 7.60 3.26 4.29
N GLU A 3 7.74 4.56 4.30
CA GLU A 3 7.47 5.36 5.49
C GLU A 3 7.06 6.78 5.09
N MET A 4 6.35 7.45 6.00
CA MET A 4 5.93 8.84 5.84
C MET A 4 6.45 9.65 7.02
N GLN A 5 6.99 10.83 6.74
CA GLN A 5 7.44 11.78 7.76
C GLN A 5 6.77 13.13 7.53
N ARG A 6 6.26 13.73 8.60
CA ARG A 6 5.72 15.07 8.54
C ARG A 6 6.84 16.10 8.47
N ILE A 7 6.59 17.18 7.73
CA ILE A 7 7.53 18.30 7.65
C ILE A 7 7.19 19.25 8.79
N GLU A 8 8.16 19.46 9.71
CA GLU A 8 7.97 20.31 10.86
C GLU A 8 7.59 21.74 10.43
N GLY A 9 6.54 22.27 11.06
CA GLY A 9 6.08 23.65 10.81
C GLY A 9 5.37 23.85 9.48
N LYS A 10 5.03 22.77 8.77
CA LYS A 10 4.35 22.83 7.46
C LYS A 10 3.25 21.81 7.36
N ASP A 11 2.29 22.05 6.47
CA ASP A 11 1.17 21.14 6.23
C ASP A 11 1.54 19.98 5.29
N GLY A 12 2.80 19.83 4.97
CA GLY A 12 3.26 18.77 4.08
C GLY A 12 3.80 17.54 4.78
N ALA A 13 4.15 16.55 4.00
CA ALA A 13 4.80 15.33 4.45
C ALA A 13 5.73 14.83 3.37
N VAL A 14 6.72 14.01 3.78
CA VAL A 14 7.61 13.32 2.85
C VAL A 14 7.31 11.84 2.95
N VAL A 15 7.13 11.19 1.80
CA VAL A 15 6.88 9.76 1.70
C VAL A 15 8.12 9.10 1.13
N PHE A 16 8.65 8.10 1.84
CA PHE A 16 9.82 7.35 1.43
C PHE A 16 9.39 5.94 1.03
N ILE A 17 9.75 5.53 -0.19
CA ILE A 17 9.47 4.18 -0.68
C ILE A 17 10.76 3.56 -1.15
N SER A 18 11.09 2.39 -0.59
CA SER A 18 12.18 1.57 -1.10
C SER A 18 11.63 0.67 -2.20
N PRO A 19 12.13 0.78 -3.43
CA PRO A 19 11.62 -0.04 -4.54
C PRO A 19 12.07 -1.50 -4.48
N GLY A 20 13.03 -1.82 -3.63
CA GLY A 20 13.53 -3.18 -3.47
C GLY A 20 12.64 -4.00 -2.54
N VAL A 21 12.05 -5.08 -3.05
CA VAL A 21 11.18 -5.95 -2.25
C VAL A 21 11.94 -7.09 -1.58
N SER A 22 13.22 -7.27 -1.89
CA SER A 22 14.04 -8.33 -1.28
C SER A 22 14.16 -8.18 0.24
N SER A 23 14.07 -6.94 0.75
CA SER A 23 14.10 -6.68 2.19
C SER A 23 12.86 -7.17 2.92
N MET A 24 11.80 -7.49 2.22
CA MET A 24 10.56 -8.00 2.83
C MET A 24 10.63 -9.48 3.20
N GLY A 25 11.67 -10.20 2.75
CA GLY A 25 11.85 -11.61 3.02
C GLY A 25 10.97 -12.49 2.14
N GLU A 26 10.99 -13.79 2.44
CA GLU A 26 10.20 -14.79 1.71
C GLU A 26 8.79 -14.90 2.31
N PRO A 27 7.76 -15.23 1.50
CA PRO A 27 7.84 -15.60 0.07
C PRO A 27 7.83 -14.40 -0.89
N PHE A 28 7.81 -13.17 -0.39
CA PHE A 28 7.65 -11.96 -1.21
C PHE A 28 8.79 -11.76 -2.21
N ALA A 29 10.02 -11.90 -1.74
CA ALA A 29 11.19 -11.65 -2.59
C ALA A 29 11.21 -12.56 -3.81
N SER A 30 10.98 -13.86 -3.61
CA SER A 30 10.97 -14.83 -4.72
C SER A 30 9.81 -14.57 -5.67
N ARG A 31 8.62 -14.27 -5.14
CA ARG A 31 7.45 -14.03 -5.98
C ARG A 31 7.61 -12.74 -6.78
N ALA A 32 8.12 -11.69 -6.17
CA ALA A 32 8.34 -10.42 -6.85
C ALA A 32 9.40 -10.55 -7.96
N ALA A 33 10.40 -11.41 -7.77
CA ALA A 33 11.41 -11.67 -8.79
C ALA A 33 10.82 -12.38 -10.02
N ARG A 34 9.79 -13.21 -9.83
CA ARG A 34 9.15 -13.98 -10.90
C ARG A 34 7.95 -13.28 -11.53
N ASP A 35 7.30 -12.41 -10.77
CA ASP A 35 6.05 -11.75 -11.19
C ASP A 35 6.21 -10.24 -11.03
N ARG A 36 6.51 -9.57 -12.13
CA ARG A 36 6.72 -8.13 -12.15
C ARG A 36 5.47 -7.37 -11.75
N LEU A 37 4.28 -7.84 -12.13
CA LEU A 37 3.03 -7.18 -11.73
C LEU A 37 2.77 -7.32 -10.23
N PHE A 38 3.18 -8.40 -9.61
CA PHE A 38 3.12 -8.54 -8.16
C PHE A 38 4.05 -7.53 -7.47
N ARG A 39 5.25 -7.38 -7.97
CA ARG A 39 6.19 -6.36 -7.48
C ARG A 39 5.62 -4.95 -7.62
N ASP A 40 5.06 -4.64 -8.79
CA ASP A 40 4.45 -3.34 -9.04
C ASP A 40 3.26 -3.09 -8.11
N THR A 41 2.48 -4.13 -7.80
CA THR A 41 1.37 -4.07 -6.84
C THR A 41 1.87 -3.69 -5.44
N ILE A 42 2.93 -4.34 -4.97
CA ILE A 42 3.50 -4.04 -3.65
C ILE A 42 3.94 -2.58 -3.58
N VAL A 43 4.67 -2.12 -4.59
CA VAL A 43 5.15 -0.74 -4.65
C VAL A 43 3.97 0.24 -4.66
N TYR A 44 2.99 0.00 -5.52
CA TYR A 44 1.84 0.89 -5.66
C TYR A 44 1.02 0.98 -4.37
N LEU A 45 0.64 -0.16 -3.80
CA LEU A 45 -0.18 -0.16 -2.59
C LEU A 45 0.57 0.41 -1.39
N THR A 46 1.88 0.18 -1.31
CA THR A 46 2.70 0.80 -0.26
C THR A 46 2.72 2.32 -0.40
N CYS A 47 2.86 2.83 -1.62
CA CYS A 47 2.79 4.26 -1.87
C CYS A 47 1.45 4.84 -1.42
N VAL A 48 0.34 4.21 -1.79
CA VAL A 48 -1.01 4.68 -1.42
C VAL A 48 -1.19 4.64 0.09
N HIS A 49 -0.71 3.58 0.75
CA HIS A 49 -0.75 3.45 2.21
C HIS A 49 -0.02 4.62 2.89
N GLU A 50 1.21 4.92 2.46
CA GLU A 50 2.00 6.01 3.06
C GLU A 50 1.39 7.38 2.76
N ILE A 51 0.83 7.57 1.57
CA ILE A 51 0.08 8.79 1.24
C ILE A 51 -1.14 8.92 2.15
N GLY A 52 -1.82 7.81 2.46
CA GLY A 52 -2.92 7.80 3.41
C GLY A 52 -2.51 8.37 4.76
N HIS A 53 -1.36 7.94 5.30
CA HIS A 53 -0.82 8.52 6.54
C HIS A 53 -0.55 10.01 6.39
N ALA A 54 -0.01 10.44 5.26
CA ALA A 54 0.26 11.86 5.01
C ALA A 54 -1.03 12.69 5.00
N LEU A 55 -2.15 12.09 4.62
CA LEU A 55 -3.48 12.74 4.65
C LEU A 55 -4.19 12.59 6.00
N GLY A 56 -3.58 11.97 6.97
CA GLY A 56 -4.10 11.85 8.33
C GLY A 56 -4.76 10.53 8.67
N LEU A 57 -4.73 9.54 7.78
CA LEU A 57 -5.32 8.23 8.07
C LEU A 57 -4.44 7.43 9.02
N SER A 58 -5.10 6.71 9.92
CA SER A 58 -4.45 5.78 10.85
C SER A 58 -4.61 4.34 10.35
N HIS A 59 -3.82 3.42 10.90
CA HIS A 59 -3.95 2.01 10.61
C HIS A 59 -5.33 1.47 11.00
N THR A 60 -5.81 0.50 10.23
CA THR A 60 -7.06 -0.21 10.55
C THR A 60 -6.79 -1.70 10.71
N SER A 61 -7.74 -2.41 11.29
CA SER A 61 -7.70 -3.87 11.43
C SER A 61 -8.49 -4.59 10.34
N ASN A 62 -9.06 -3.84 9.38
CA ASN A 62 -9.83 -4.41 8.29
C ASN A 62 -8.90 -4.77 7.12
N PHE A 63 -8.83 -6.07 6.81
CA PHE A 63 -7.97 -6.61 5.75
C PHE A 63 -8.27 -6.01 4.37
N ASP A 64 -9.47 -5.48 4.15
CA ASP A 64 -9.86 -4.87 2.87
C ASP A 64 -9.34 -3.44 2.70
N ASP A 65 -8.90 -2.80 3.78
CA ASP A 65 -8.47 -1.40 3.73
C ASP A 65 -7.03 -1.26 3.24
N ILE A 66 -6.75 -0.16 2.53
CA ILE A 66 -5.37 0.20 2.18
C ILE A 66 -4.57 0.53 3.45
N MET A 67 -5.24 0.97 4.50
CA MET A 67 -4.60 1.32 5.77
C MET A 67 -4.49 0.14 6.73
N TYR A 68 -4.74 -1.08 6.28
CA TYR A 68 -4.57 -2.26 7.11
C TYR A 68 -3.17 -2.31 7.73
N TYR A 69 -3.13 -2.56 9.04
CA TYR A 69 -1.86 -2.63 9.75
C TYR A 69 -1.29 -4.05 9.69
N PHE A 70 -0.19 -4.20 9.00
CA PHE A 70 0.46 -5.50 8.81
C PHE A 70 0.94 -6.12 10.14
N GLY A 71 1.13 -5.32 11.17
CA GLY A 71 1.49 -5.81 12.50
C GLY A 71 0.42 -6.67 13.16
N TYR A 72 -0.83 -6.63 12.70
CA TYR A 72 -1.88 -7.53 13.18
C TYR A 72 -1.72 -8.95 12.68
N GLY A 73 -0.80 -9.20 11.77
CA GLY A 73 -0.62 -10.50 11.14
C GLY A 73 -1.53 -10.68 9.94
N GLY A 74 -1.74 -11.93 9.57
CA GLY A 74 -2.51 -12.26 8.39
C GLY A 74 -1.61 -12.61 7.21
N ASP A 75 -2.23 -13.01 6.12
CA ASP A 75 -1.53 -13.43 4.91
C ASP A 75 -1.25 -12.22 4.02
N LEU A 76 -0.06 -11.63 4.17
CA LEU A 76 0.35 -10.47 3.39
C LEU A 76 0.45 -10.78 1.90
N GLU A 77 0.82 -12.00 1.54
CA GLU A 77 0.84 -12.41 0.13
C GLU A 77 -0.56 -12.35 -0.46
N ALA A 78 -1.56 -12.88 0.26
CA ALA A 78 -2.96 -12.81 -0.17
C ALA A 78 -3.44 -11.37 -0.24
N TYR A 79 -3.01 -10.53 0.70
CA TYR A 79 -3.37 -9.12 0.71
C TYR A 79 -2.97 -8.43 -0.61
N PHE A 80 -1.73 -8.61 -1.04
CA PHE A 80 -1.26 -8.03 -2.29
C PHE A 80 -1.81 -8.75 -3.52
N LEU A 81 -1.97 -10.07 -3.46
CA LEU A 81 -2.52 -10.84 -4.58
C LEU A 81 -3.94 -10.43 -4.92
N ARG A 82 -4.74 -10.07 -3.94
CA ARG A 82 -6.10 -9.57 -4.15
C ARG A 82 -6.14 -8.44 -5.19
N TYR A 83 -5.22 -7.51 -5.09
CA TYR A 83 -5.10 -6.42 -6.06
C TYR A 83 -4.48 -6.92 -7.37
N ARG A 84 -3.42 -7.72 -7.25
CA ARG A 84 -2.67 -8.24 -8.39
C ARG A 84 -3.54 -9.00 -9.38
N THR A 85 -4.54 -9.73 -8.92
CA THR A 85 -5.41 -10.53 -9.78
C THR A 85 -6.24 -9.68 -10.75
N ASN A 86 -6.41 -8.39 -10.49
CA ASN A 86 -7.09 -7.47 -11.40
C ASN A 86 -6.22 -7.03 -12.57
N LEU A 87 -4.92 -7.28 -12.51
CA LEU A 87 -3.96 -6.73 -13.48
C LEU A 87 -3.60 -7.76 -14.54
N GLN A 88 -3.62 -7.33 -15.79
CA GLN A 88 -3.03 -8.08 -16.92
C GLN A 88 -1.74 -7.41 -17.39
N ALA A 89 -1.62 -6.09 -17.19
CA ALA A 89 -0.44 -5.30 -17.52
C ALA A 89 -0.32 -4.14 -16.54
N ARG A 90 0.87 -3.52 -16.49
CA ARG A 90 1.12 -2.36 -15.65
C ARG A 90 0.13 -1.22 -15.92
N ASN A 91 -0.30 -1.07 -17.16
CA ASN A 91 -1.25 -0.03 -17.55
C ASN A 91 -2.62 -0.16 -16.87
N ASP A 92 -2.91 -1.31 -16.25
CA ASP A 92 -4.18 -1.51 -15.55
C ASP A 92 -4.17 -0.86 -14.16
N ILE A 93 -2.99 -0.57 -13.59
CA ILE A 93 -2.91 0.01 -12.24
C ILE A 93 -3.75 1.28 -12.07
N PRO A 94 -3.74 2.24 -13.00
CA PRO A 94 -4.58 3.43 -12.85
C PRO A 94 -6.09 3.17 -12.81
N ARG A 95 -6.54 1.99 -13.23
CA ARG A 95 -7.96 1.61 -13.22
C ARG A 95 -8.44 1.12 -11.87
N PHE A 96 -7.52 0.74 -10.97
CA PHE A 96 -7.85 0.15 -9.68
C PHE A 96 -7.09 0.91 -8.59
N SER A 97 -7.81 1.70 -7.78
CA SER A 97 -7.16 2.51 -6.75
C SER A 97 -6.63 1.69 -5.59
N GLY A 98 -7.27 0.57 -5.29
CA GLY A 98 -6.97 -0.23 -4.09
C GLY A 98 -7.53 0.37 -2.81
N ILE A 99 -8.22 1.49 -2.88
CA ILE A 99 -8.78 2.19 -1.73
C ILE A 99 -10.16 1.61 -1.42
N SER A 100 -10.38 1.23 -0.15
CA SER A 100 -11.67 0.67 0.26
C SER A 100 -12.72 1.77 0.50
N PRO A 101 -14.02 1.41 0.50
CA PRO A 101 -15.07 2.35 0.90
C PRO A 101 -14.84 2.92 2.29
N ASN A 102 -14.31 2.14 3.22
CA ASN A 102 -14.00 2.60 4.58
C ASN A 102 -12.87 3.64 4.57
N ASP A 103 -11.81 3.43 3.79
CA ASP A 103 -10.74 4.41 3.63
C ASP A 103 -11.30 5.74 3.10
N ILE A 104 -12.16 5.66 2.10
CA ILE A 104 -12.81 6.85 1.51
C ILE A 104 -13.67 7.58 2.55
N ALA A 105 -14.44 6.83 3.34
CA ALA A 105 -15.29 7.42 4.37
C ALA A 105 -14.48 8.19 5.42
N VAL A 106 -13.35 7.63 5.85
CA VAL A 106 -12.47 8.30 6.81
C VAL A 106 -11.82 9.54 6.19
N LEU A 107 -11.37 9.46 4.93
CA LEU A 107 -10.82 10.61 4.22
C LEU A 107 -11.83 11.76 4.15
N LYS A 108 -13.08 11.46 3.85
CA LYS A 108 -14.14 12.49 3.78
C LYS A 108 -14.40 13.16 5.12
N LYS A 109 -14.25 12.43 6.24
CA LYS A 109 -14.39 13.02 7.58
C LYS A 109 -13.25 13.96 7.91
N LEU A 110 -12.05 13.70 7.42
CA LEU A 110 -10.85 14.50 7.71
C LEU A 110 -10.73 15.72 6.79
N HIS A 111 -11.33 15.65 5.65
CA HIS A 111 -11.22 16.68 4.61
C HIS A 111 -12.59 17.01 4.03
#